data_73d286677cfbf155f9dd94f53c929697
#
_entry.id   73d286677cfbf155f9dd94f53c929697
#
_cell.length_a   1.000
_cell.length_b   1.000
_cell.length_c   1.000
_cell.angle_alpha   90.00
_cell.angle_beta   90.00
_cell.angle_gamma   90.00
#
_symmetry.space_group_name_H-M   'P 1'
#
loop_
_entity.id
_entity.type
_entity.pdbx_description
1 polymer ?
#
loop_
_entity_poly.entity_id
_entity_poly.type
_entity_poly.pdbx_seq_one_letter_code
_entity_poly.pdbx_strand_id
1 'polypeptide(L)'
;MTKQTKPADTSRFLPTTAAELSVRGIEQLDFVYIIGDAYVDHPSFGPAIISRVLESHGYTVGIIAQPDWHSAEEFRRFGRPRLAFLISAGNIDSMVNHYTSAKKRRSSDAYTPGGEPGKRPDRATIVYANRAREAYRGVPVVIGGIEAS
;
A
#
# COMPACT_ATOMS: atom_id res chain seq x y z
N MET A 1 10.23 -40.66 0.26
CA MET A 1 10.85 -39.44 0.80
C MET A 1 10.08 -38.22 0.32
N THR A 2 9.20 -37.71 1.14
CA THR A 2 8.48 -36.46 0.84
C THR A 2 9.47 -35.30 1.06
N LYS A 3 9.84 -34.59 -0.01
CA LYS A 3 10.57 -33.33 0.10
C LYS A 3 9.70 -32.35 0.90
N GLN A 4 10.03 -32.11 2.16
CA GLN A 4 9.54 -30.98 2.88
C GLN A 4 10.06 -29.73 2.17
N THR A 5 9.20 -29.08 1.41
CA THR A 5 9.46 -27.73 0.89
C THR A 5 9.59 -26.83 2.10
N LYS A 6 10.78 -26.33 2.35
CA LYS A 6 11.05 -25.29 3.34
C LYS A 6 10.08 -24.13 3.03
N PRO A 7 9.32 -23.65 4.02
CA PRO A 7 8.43 -22.51 3.76
C PRO A 7 9.24 -21.36 3.18
N ALA A 8 8.70 -20.69 2.16
CA ALA A 8 9.35 -19.55 1.55
C ALA A 8 9.71 -18.55 2.64
N ASP A 9 10.96 -18.09 2.65
CA ASP A 9 11.40 -17.07 3.60
C ASP A 9 10.73 -15.74 3.26
N THR A 10 9.56 -15.50 3.86
CA THR A 10 8.79 -14.27 3.68
C THR A 10 9.40 -13.09 4.44
N SER A 11 10.43 -13.29 5.26
CA SER A 11 11.13 -12.23 5.99
C SER A 11 11.80 -11.20 5.07
N ARG A 12 12.01 -11.54 3.80
CA ARG A 12 12.64 -10.69 2.78
C ARG A 12 11.67 -9.62 2.22
N PHE A 13 10.36 -9.87 2.28
CA PHE A 13 9.35 -8.92 1.79
C PHE A 13 8.85 -8.03 2.92
N LEU A 14 8.33 -6.85 2.56
CA LEU A 14 7.67 -5.98 3.52
C LEU A 14 6.39 -6.66 4.05
N PRO A 15 6.05 -6.48 5.33
CA PRO A 15 4.84 -7.09 5.88
C PRO A 15 3.59 -6.49 5.23
N THR A 16 2.65 -7.35 4.87
CA THR A 16 1.34 -6.99 4.30
C THR A 16 0.18 -7.42 5.19
N THR A 17 0.45 -8.22 6.22
CA THR A 17 -0.54 -8.71 7.19
C THR A 17 -0.10 -8.49 8.62
N ALA A 18 -1.06 -8.38 9.53
CA ALA A 18 -0.78 -8.25 10.97
C ALA A 18 -0.06 -9.49 11.54
N ALA A 19 -0.32 -10.68 10.99
CA ALA A 19 0.34 -11.92 11.41
C ALA A 19 1.85 -11.88 11.14
N GLU A 20 2.28 -11.25 10.03
CA GLU A 20 3.70 -11.09 9.70
C GLU A 20 4.42 -10.16 10.68
N LEU A 21 3.74 -9.20 11.30
CA LEU A 21 4.31 -8.36 12.35
C LEU A 21 4.64 -9.20 13.59
N SER A 22 3.72 -10.05 14.00
CA SER A 22 3.92 -10.92 15.16
C SER A 22 5.11 -11.86 14.96
N VAL A 23 5.24 -12.45 13.78
CA VAL A 23 6.39 -13.33 13.44
C VAL A 23 7.71 -12.56 13.49
N ARG A 24 7.71 -11.28 13.16
CA ARG A 24 8.90 -10.41 13.17
C ARG A 24 9.18 -9.76 14.53
N GLY A 25 8.32 -9.97 15.53
CA GLY A 25 8.42 -9.31 16.82
C GLY A 25 8.18 -7.80 16.77
N ILE A 26 7.41 -7.33 15.78
CA ILE A 26 7.06 -5.91 15.63
C ILE A 26 5.73 -5.66 16.32
N GLU A 27 5.75 -4.88 17.40
CA GLU A 27 4.53 -4.52 18.13
C GLU A 27 3.78 -3.35 17.47
N GLN A 28 4.52 -2.37 16.95
CA GLN A 28 3.98 -1.19 16.29
C GLN A 28 4.88 -0.78 15.12
N LEU A 29 4.28 -0.58 13.95
CA LEU A 29 4.98 -0.04 12.79
C LEU A 29 5.26 1.46 12.95
N ASP A 30 6.40 1.92 12.43
CA ASP A 30 6.69 3.33 12.30
C ASP A 30 5.85 3.99 11.23
N PHE A 31 5.75 3.33 10.08
CA PHE A 31 4.97 3.77 8.93
C PHE A 31 4.04 2.69 8.43
N VAL A 32 2.83 3.07 8.04
CA VAL A 32 1.91 2.26 7.24
C VAL A 32 1.80 2.92 5.88
N TYR A 33 2.20 2.21 4.84
CA TYR A 33 2.19 2.71 3.47
C TYR A 33 1.00 2.13 2.69
N ILE A 34 0.10 3.00 2.29
CA ILE A 34 -1.13 2.66 1.56
C ILE A 34 -0.90 2.99 0.08
N ILE A 35 -1.11 2.02 -0.78
CA ILE A 35 -0.83 2.13 -2.22
C ILE A 35 -2.02 1.68 -3.06
N GLY A 36 -2.20 2.35 -4.20
CA GLY A 36 -3.26 2.03 -5.16
C GLY A 36 -2.93 0.87 -6.10
N ASP A 37 -1.65 0.49 -6.20
CA ASP A 37 -1.19 -0.66 -6.98
C ASP A 37 -1.11 -1.92 -6.13
N ALA A 38 -1.03 -3.09 -6.78
CA ALA A 38 -0.57 -4.30 -6.13
C ALA A 38 0.86 -4.11 -5.58
N TYR A 39 1.16 -4.75 -4.44
CA TYR A 39 2.52 -4.70 -3.90
C TYR A 39 3.47 -5.57 -4.74
N VAL A 40 4.51 -4.95 -5.26
CA VAL A 40 5.62 -5.60 -5.95
C VAL A 40 6.93 -5.07 -5.36
N ASP A 41 7.74 -5.97 -4.78
CA ASP A 41 9.03 -5.61 -4.20
C ASP A 41 10.11 -5.56 -5.30
N HIS A 42 10.06 -4.51 -6.09
CA HIS A 42 10.98 -4.27 -7.20
C HIS A 42 11.34 -2.79 -7.30
N PRO A 43 12.60 -2.46 -7.67
CA PRO A 43 13.06 -1.06 -7.75
C PRO A 43 12.31 -0.18 -8.77
N SER A 44 11.54 -0.75 -9.66
CA SER A 44 10.65 0.03 -10.55
C SER A 44 9.39 0.58 -9.87
N PHE A 45 9.13 0.17 -8.64
CA PHE A 45 7.94 0.59 -7.88
C PHE A 45 8.34 1.50 -6.72
N GLY A 46 7.83 2.73 -6.73
CA GLY A 46 8.11 3.74 -5.71
C GLY A 46 7.90 3.26 -4.27
N PRO A 47 6.78 2.59 -3.95
CA PRO A 47 6.56 2.06 -2.60
C PRO A 47 7.64 1.11 -2.11
N ALA A 48 8.16 0.24 -2.97
CA ALA A 48 9.24 -0.66 -2.61
C ALA A 48 10.53 0.12 -2.31
N ILE A 49 10.94 1.04 -3.19
CA ILE A 49 12.15 1.85 -2.99
C ILE A 49 12.07 2.66 -1.70
N ILE A 50 10.98 3.41 -1.52
CA ILE A 50 10.81 4.28 -0.35
C ILE A 50 10.83 3.46 0.94
N SER A 51 10.12 2.34 0.97
CA SER A 51 10.07 1.48 2.14
C SER A 51 11.44 0.87 2.46
N ARG A 52 12.20 0.43 1.45
CA ARG A 52 13.56 -0.08 1.67
C ARG A 52 14.52 0.98 2.16
N VAL A 53 14.40 2.22 1.69
CA VAL A 53 15.17 3.35 2.20
C VAL A 53 14.84 3.60 3.67
N LEU A 54 13.58 3.60 4.05
CA LEU A 54 13.16 3.75 5.44
C LEU A 54 13.69 2.60 6.31
N GLU A 55 13.58 1.34 5.85
CA GLU A 55 14.14 0.20 6.58
C GLU A 55 15.66 0.31 6.77
N SER A 56 16.39 0.80 5.76
CA SER A 56 17.84 1.01 5.86
C SER A 56 18.23 2.05 6.92
N HIS A 57 17.31 2.91 7.31
CA HIS A 57 17.47 3.89 8.39
C HIS A 57 16.88 3.41 9.73
N GLY A 58 16.50 2.14 9.83
CA GLY A 58 16.01 1.52 11.05
C GLY A 58 14.52 1.68 11.33
N TYR A 59 13.75 2.18 10.38
CA TYR A 59 12.29 2.27 10.50
C TYR A 59 11.60 0.99 10.05
N THR A 60 10.43 0.73 10.62
CA THR A 60 9.55 -0.37 10.22
C THR A 60 8.41 0.13 9.34
N VAL A 61 8.16 -0.56 8.24
CA VAL A 61 7.13 -0.20 7.25
C VAL A 61 6.26 -1.41 6.94
N GLY A 62 4.95 -1.24 6.96
CA GLY A 62 3.98 -2.23 6.48
C GLY A 62 3.22 -1.68 5.27
N ILE A 63 2.90 -2.55 4.33
CA ILE A 63 2.21 -2.19 3.08
C ILE A 63 0.75 -2.63 3.14
N ILE A 64 -0.15 -1.69 2.84
CA ILE A 64 -1.56 -1.97 2.53
C ILE A 64 -1.77 -1.65 1.05
N ALA A 65 -1.82 -2.70 0.24
CA ALA A 65 -2.00 -2.58 -1.20
C ALA A 65 -3.49 -2.69 -1.55
N GLN A 66 -3.98 -1.75 -2.33
CA GLN A 66 -5.36 -1.74 -2.83
C GLN A 66 -6.42 -2.05 -1.75
N PRO A 67 -6.45 -1.30 -0.63
CA PRO A 67 -7.44 -1.55 0.42
C PRO A 67 -8.86 -1.31 -0.10
N ASP A 68 -9.83 -1.99 0.50
CA ASP A 68 -11.23 -1.59 0.36
C ASP A 68 -11.42 -0.19 0.96
N TRP A 69 -11.68 0.76 0.10
CA TRP A 69 -11.78 2.19 0.44
C TRP A 69 -13.19 2.64 0.82
N HIS A 70 -14.18 1.72 0.81
CA HIS A 70 -15.55 2.03 1.19
C HIS A 70 -15.70 2.28 2.69
N SER A 71 -14.74 1.79 3.48
CA SER A 71 -14.65 2.05 4.91
C SER A 71 -13.21 2.27 5.36
N ALA A 72 -13.02 2.68 6.64
CA ALA A 72 -11.68 2.82 7.22
C ALA A 72 -11.12 1.49 7.77
N GLU A 73 -11.83 0.38 7.66
CA GLU A 73 -11.52 -0.87 8.34
C GLU A 73 -10.17 -1.46 7.93
N GLU A 74 -9.92 -1.57 6.62
CA GLU A 74 -8.64 -2.09 6.14
C GLU A 74 -7.46 -1.17 6.44
N PHE A 75 -7.70 0.11 6.63
CA PHE A 75 -6.68 1.10 7.03
C PHE A 75 -6.23 0.92 8.48
N ARG A 76 -6.94 0.12 9.27
CA ARG A 76 -6.60 -0.27 10.64
C ARG A 76 -5.85 -1.61 10.73
N ARG A 77 -5.59 -2.26 9.61
CA ARG A 77 -4.99 -3.62 9.54
C ARG A 77 -3.77 -3.81 10.43
N PHE A 78 -2.89 -2.82 10.48
CA PHE A 78 -1.65 -2.86 11.26
C PHE A 78 -1.73 -2.15 12.60
N GLY A 79 -2.87 -1.59 12.96
CA GLY A 79 -2.97 -0.68 14.11
C GLY A 79 -2.43 0.72 13.78
N ARG A 80 -2.36 1.57 14.82
CA ARG A 80 -1.87 2.94 14.70
C ARG A 80 -0.38 2.97 14.38
N PRO A 81 0.06 3.61 13.29
CA PRO A 81 1.48 3.80 13.05
C PRO A 81 2.08 4.78 14.06
N ARG A 82 3.34 4.58 14.42
CA ARG A 82 4.04 5.43 15.39
C ARG A 82 4.31 6.83 14.83
N LEU A 83 4.65 6.93 13.54
CA LEU A 83 5.06 8.19 12.92
C LEU A 83 4.04 8.73 11.93
N ALA A 84 3.68 7.99 10.90
CA ALA A 84 2.77 8.48 9.87
C ALA A 84 2.17 7.37 9.00
N PHE A 85 1.07 7.71 8.33
CA PHE A 85 0.65 7.06 7.10
C PHE A 85 1.38 7.66 5.91
N LEU A 86 1.88 6.80 5.01
CA LEU A 86 2.37 7.20 3.69
C LEU A 86 1.35 6.78 2.65
N ILE A 87 1.07 7.63 1.69
CA ILE A 87 -0.01 7.38 0.72
C ILE A 87 0.47 7.70 -0.70
N SER A 88 0.22 6.76 -1.61
CA SER A 88 0.42 6.94 -3.05
C SER A 88 -0.73 6.28 -3.82
N ALA A 89 -1.20 6.93 -4.88
CA ALA A 89 -2.17 6.34 -5.79
C ALA A 89 -1.61 5.17 -6.60
N GLY A 90 -0.28 5.05 -6.68
CA GLY A 90 0.42 4.05 -7.47
C GLY A 90 1.35 4.66 -8.51
N ASN A 91 1.79 3.86 -9.48
CA ASN A 91 2.74 4.29 -10.51
C ASN A 91 2.17 5.31 -11.50
N ILE A 92 0.86 5.36 -11.66
CA ILE A 92 0.19 6.37 -12.48
C ILE A 92 -0.97 7.02 -11.72
N ASP A 93 -1.38 8.18 -12.18
CA ASP A 93 -2.56 8.87 -11.67
C ASP A 93 -3.81 8.00 -11.81
N SER A 94 -4.67 7.97 -10.78
CA SER A 94 -5.85 7.10 -10.75
C SER A 94 -6.86 7.44 -11.84
N MET A 95 -7.02 8.71 -12.18
CA MET A 95 -7.94 9.13 -13.24
C MET A 95 -7.41 8.74 -14.61
N VAL A 96 -6.11 8.84 -14.84
CA VAL A 96 -5.45 8.35 -16.08
C VAL A 96 -5.54 6.83 -16.17
N ASN A 97 -5.42 6.14 -15.05
CA ASN A 97 -5.56 4.69 -14.99
C ASN A 97 -6.99 4.22 -15.28
N HIS A 98 -7.99 4.97 -14.85
CA HIS A 98 -9.40 4.58 -14.97
C HIS A 98 -10.05 4.99 -16.29
N TYR A 99 -9.59 6.08 -16.91
CA TYR A 99 -10.28 6.68 -18.04
C TYR A 99 -9.36 6.88 -19.24
N THR A 100 -9.94 6.74 -20.44
CA THR A 100 -9.28 7.11 -21.70
C THR A 100 -9.33 8.64 -21.87
N SER A 101 -8.59 9.16 -22.85
CA SER A 101 -8.67 10.57 -23.26
C SER A 101 -10.09 11.02 -23.65
N ALA A 102 -10.91 10.09 -24.17
CA ALA A 102 -12.32 10.31 -24.48
C ALA A 102 -13.24 10.13 -23.26
N LYS A 103 -12.69 10.11 -22.03
CA LYS A 103 -13.42 9.95 -20.76
C LYS A 103 -14.22 8.65 -20.65
N LYS A 104 -13.88 7.63 -21.43
CA LYS A 104 -14.46 6.29 -21.31
C LYS A 104 -13.71 5.48 -20.26
N ARG A 105 -14.42 4.74 -19.42
CA ARG A 105 -13.83 3.87 -18.42
C ARG A 105 -13.04 2.74 -19.08
N ARG A 106 -11.82 2.49 -18.57
CA ARG A 106 -11.00 1.39 -19.04
C ARG A 106 -11.52 0.07 -18.49
N SER A 107 -11.38 -0.99 -19.27
CA SER A 107 -11.82 -2.34 -18.90
C SER A 107 -10.76 -3.17 -18.18
N SER A 108 -9.55 -2.63 -18.02
CA SER A 108 -8.44 -3.32 -17.36
C SER A 108 -7.57 -2.34 -16.57
N ASP A 109 -6.91 -2.87 -15.53
CA ASP A 109 -5.92 -2.14 -14.73
C ASP A 109 -4.63 -2.98 -14.68
N ALA A 110 -3.58 -2.50 -15.36
CA ALA A 110 -2.29 -3.19 -15.44
C ALA A 110 -1.57 -3.34 -14.10
N TYR A 111 -1.94 -2.54 -13.09
CA TYR A 111 -1.33 -2.55 -11.76
C TYR A 111 -2.16 -3.31 -10.72
N THR A 112 -3.17 -4.02 -11.15
CA THR A 112 -4.02 -4.87 -10.31
C THR A 112 -3.82 -6.34 -10.66
N PRO A 113 -3.80 -7.26 -9.69
CA PRO A 113 -3.73 -8.69 -9.96
C PRO A 113 -4.85 -9.13 -10.90
N GLY A 114 -4.49 -9.88 -11.94
CA GLY A 114 -5.44 -10.32 -12.97
C GLY A 114 -5.95 -9.22 -13.90
N GLY A 115 -5.45 -7.99 -13.79
CA GLY A 115 -5.87 -6.87 -14.62
C GLY A 115 -7.29 -6.36 -14.32
N GLU A 116 -7.86 -6.71 -13.17
CA GLU A 116 -9.23 -6.33 -12.79
C GLU A 116 -9.35 -4.82 -12.51
N PRO A 117 -10.23 -4.09 -13.22
CA PRO A 117 -10.46 -2.68 -12.96
C PRO A 117 -11.30 -2.43 -11.72
N GLY A 118 -11.23 -1.22 -11.17
CA GLY A 118 -12.16 -0.75 -10.14
C GLY A 118 -11.76 -1.02 -8.69
N LYS A 119 -10.59 -1.60 -8.44
CA LYS A 119 -10.10 -1.82 -7.06
C LYS A 119 -9.62 -0.55 -6.38
N ARG A 120 -9.06 0.38 -7.12
CA ARG A 120 -8.72 1.70 -6.57
C ARG A 120 -9.85 2.70 -6.80
N PRO A 121 -10.03 3.69 -5.94
CA PRO A 121 -10.99 4.77 -6.16
C PRO A 121 -10.47 5.76 -7.21
N ASP A 122 -11.38 6.54 -7.79
CA ASP A 122 -11.03 7.77 -8.46
C ASP A 122 -10.39 8.73 -7.46
N ARG A 123 -9.34 9.46 -7.87
CA ARG A 123 -8.58 10.34 -6.99
C ARG A 123 -8.10 9.62 -5.72
N ALA A 124 -7.45 8.50 -5.92
CA ALA A 124 -7.08 7.56 -4.87
C ALA A 124 -6.30 8.21 -3.72
N THR A 125 -5.38 9.14 -4.00
CA THR A 125 -4.61 9.84 -2.98
C THR A 125 -5.51 10.56 -1.96
N ILE A 126 -6.53 11.28 -2.42
CA ILE A 126 -7.48 12.01 -1.56
C ILE A 126 -8.32 11.02 -0.75
N VAL A 127 -8.87 10.00 -1.40
CA VAL A 127 -9.74 9.00 -0.76
C VAL A 127 -8.97 8.25 0.32
N TYR A 128 -7.77 7.77 0.01
CA TYR A 128 -6.94 7.04 0.98
C TYR A 128 -6.51 7.93 2.15
N ALA A 129 -6.14 9.19 1.88
CA ALA A 129 -5.79 10.13 2.95
C ALA A 129 -6.97 10.36 3.91
N ASN A 130 -8.18 10.50 3.40
CA ASN A 130 -9.37 10.68 4.22
C ASN A 130 -9.67 9.42 5.05
N ARG A 131 -9.55 8.23 4.46
CA ARG A 131 -9.72 6.96 5.19
C ARG A 131 -8.66 6.74 6.27
N ALA A 132 -7.41 7.09 5.99
CA ALA A 132 -6.33 7.00 6.98
C ALA A 132 -6.60 7.93 8.18
N ARG A 133 -7.06 9.17 7.93
CA ARG A 133 -7.46 10.11 9.00
C ARG A 133 -8.66 9.63 9.80
N GLU A 134 -9.62 8.99 9.14
CA GLU A 134 -10.77 8.38 9.80
C GLU A 134 -10.36 7.18 10.66
N ALA A 135 -9.41 6.37 10.17
CA ALA A 135 -8.91 5.21 10.89
C ALA A 135 -8.25 5.61 12.22
N TYR A 136 -7.34 6.59 12.18
CA TYR A 136 -6.61 7.06 13.35
C TYR A 136 -6.43 8.57 13.31
N ARG A 137 -7.27 9.27 14.07
CA ARG A 137 -7.18 10.73 14.18
C ARG A 137 -5.85 11.15 14.80
N GLY A 138 -5.28 12.22 14.29
CA GLY A 138 -4.05 12.81 14.80
C GLY A 138 -2.76 12.14 14.32
N VAL A 139 -2.84 11.04 13.56
CA VAL A 139 -1.67 10.48 12.88
C VAL A 139 -1.36 11.33 11.65
N PRO A 140 -0.10 11.80 11.49
CA PRO A 140 0.29 12.49 10.28
C PRO A 140 0.06 11.65 9.02
N VAL A 141 -0.33 12.31 7.94
CA VAL A 141 -0.51 11.69 6.62
C VAL A 141 0.42 12.38 5.64
N VAL A 142 1.32 11.62 5.05
CA VAL A 142 2.26 12.08 4.01
C VAL A 142 1.80 11.52 2.68
N ILE A 143 1.49 12.40 1.75
CA ILE A 143 1.10 12.01 0.38
C ILE A 143 2.26 12.20 -0.58
N GLY A 144 2.35 11.34 -1.57
CA GLY A 144 3.39 11.42 -2.58
C GLY A 144 3.02 10.67 -3.86
N GLY A 145 3.95 10.68 -4.80
CA GLY A 145 3.75 10.10 -6.11
C GLY A 145 3.15 11.08 -7.12
N ILE A 146 2.92 10.61 -8.33
CA ILE A 146 2.54 11.47 -9.47
C ILE A 146 1.19 12.16 -9.28
N GLU A 147 0.24 11.50 -8.62
CA GLU A 147 -1.10 12.08 -8.39
C GLU A 147 -1.10 13.18 -7.33
N ALA A 148 -0.11 13.22 -6.46
CA ALA A 148 0.03 14.24 -5.42
C ALA A 148 0.82 15.49 -5.89
N SER A 149 1.33 15.47 -7.10
CA SER A 149 2.20 16.52 -7.67
C SER A 149 1.39 17.70 -8.25
#